data_2a8f5e6f63a49bcb04ac03d31b840b91
#
_entry.id   2a8f5e6f63a49bcb04ac03d31b840b91
#
_cell.length_a   1.000
_cell.length_b   1.000
_cell.length_c   1.000
_cell.angle_alpha   90.00
_cell.angle_beta   90.00
_cell.angle_gamma   90.00
#
_symmetry.space_group_name_H-M   'P 1'
#
loop_
_entity.id
_entity.type
_entity.pdbx_description
1 polymer ?
#
loop_
_entity_poly.entity_id
_entity_poly.type
_entity_poly.pdbx_seq_one_letter_code
_entity_poly.pdbx_strand_id
1 'polypeptide(L)'
;MKLLGIDSSSLVASVAVVTDDVLTAEYTVDFKKTHSQTLLPMIDEVVTMLGMDLHEIDAIAVSGGPGSFTGLRIGSATAKGLGLALEKPLIHVPTVDAMAYNLWGSDALICPIMDARRNQVYTGLYHCRRSLEIVMEQCAMDMMDLIRKLNDMGERVIFLGDGVPVYREMAEKNLTVE
;
A
#
# COMPACT_ATOMS: atom_id res chain seq x y z
N MET A 1 -3.24 -17.95 -12.76
CA MET A 1 -2.15 -16.94 -12.68
C MET A 1 -1.72 -16.80 -11.22
N LYS A 2 -0.41 -16.90 -10.95
CA LYS A 2 0.16 -16.75 -9.61
C LYS A 2 0.97 -15.46 -9.53
N LEU A 3 0.69 -14.61 -8.57
CA LEU A 3 1.39 -13.35 -8.35
C LEU A 3 2.06 -13.36 -6.98
N LEU A 4 3.31 -12.90 -6.93
CA LEU A 4 3.98 -12.54 -5.69
C LEU A 4 3.88 -11.04 -5.46
N GLY A 5 3.20 -10.63 -4.40
CA GLY A 5 3.11 -9.23 -3.97
C GLY A 5 4.16 -8.90 -2.92
N ILE A 6 4.79 -7.74 -3.03
CA ILE A 6 5.79 -7.22 -2.08
C ILE A 6 5.45 -5.78 -1.74
N ASP A 7 5.21 -5.50 -0.46
CA ASP A 7 5.10 -4.14 0.05
C ASP A 7 6.10 -3.86 1.17
N SER A 8 6.84 -2.79 0.99
CA SER A 8 7.81 -2.27 1.96
C SER A 8 7.79 -0.74 1.98
N SER A 9 6.66 -0.16 1.57
CA SER A 9 6.48 1.28 1.42
C SER A 9 6.36 2.05 2.73
N SER A 10 6.12 1.35 3.85
CA SER A 10 5.95 1.93 5.19
C SER A 10 6.86 1.27 6.22
N LEU A 11 6.55 1.39 7.51
CA LEU A 11 7.23 0.63 8.59
C LEU A 11 6.85 -0.85 8.56
N VAL A 12 5.67 -1.15 8.06
CA VAL A 12 5.16 -2.51 7.86
C VAL A 12 5.77 -3.09 6.59
N ALA A 13 6.17 -4.35 6.64
CA ALA A 13 6.52 -5.15 5.48
C ALA A 13 5.46 -6.23 5.26
N SER A 14 5.05 -6.42 4.02
CA SER A 14 4.10 -7.48 3.66
C SER A 14 4.54 -8.20 2.39
N VAL A 15 4.31 -9.51 2.39
CA VAL A 15 4.49 -10.39 1.24
C VAL A 15 3.23 -11.22 1.09
N ALA A 16 2.73 -11.34 -0.13
CA ALA A 16 1.52 -12.10 -0.42
C ALA A 16 1.67 -12.95 -1.69
N VAL A 17 0.99 -14.08 -1.73
CA VAL A 17 0.79 -14.87 -2.94
C VAL A 17 -0.69 -14.87 -3.27
N VAL A 18 -0.99 -14.48 -4.52
CA VAL A 18 -2.35 -14.50 -5.07
C VAL A 18 -2.39 -15.53 -6.19
N THR A 19 -3.36 -16.43 -6.16
CA THR A 19 -3.58 -17.45 -7.20
C THR A 19 -4.99 -17.31 -7.73
N ASP A 20 -5.14 -16.99 -9.02
CA ASP A 20 -6.44 -16.87 -9.70
C ASP A 20 -7.45 -16.00 -8.91
N ASP A 21 -7.04 -14.79 -8.55
CA ASP A 21 -7.80 -13.79 -7.79
C ASP A 21 -8.10 -14.17 -6.32
N VAL A 22 -7.51 -15.25 -5.82
CA VAL A 22 -7.61 -15.66 -4.42
C VAL A 22 -6.31 -15.35 -3.69
N LEU A 23 -6.40 -14.61 -2.58
CA LEU A 23 -5.27 -14.45 -1.66
C LEU A 23 -4.96 -15.81 -1.01
N THR A 24 -3.89 -16.45 -1.48
CA THR A 24 -3.53 -17.79 -1.05
C THR A 24 -2.72 -17.79 0.24
N ALA A 25 -1.84 -16.82 0.40
CA ALA A 25 -1.07 -16.59 1.63
C ALA A 25 -0.65 -15.13 1.74
N GLU A 26 -0.55 -14.65 2.97
CA GLU A 26 0.01 -13.34 3.30
C GLU A 26 0.86 -13.45 4.56
N TYR A 27 1.98 -12.77 4.58
CA TYR A 27 2.81 -12.61 5.75
C TYR A 27 3.14 -11.13 5.95
N THR A 28 2.62 -10.56 7.03
CA THR A 28 2.79 -9.16 7.38
C THR A 28 3.56 -9.02 8.68
N VAL A 29 4.55 -8.14 8.71
CA VAL A 29 5.38 -7.85 9.89
C VAL A 29 5.36 -6.34 10.16
N ASP A 30 4.82 -5.98 11.32
CA ASP A 30 4.91 -4.63 11.90
C ASP A 30 5.91 -4.65 13.06
N PHE A 31 7.18 -4.56 12.73
CA PHE A 31 8.26 -4.63 13.73
C PHE A 31 9.49 -3.82 13.29
N LYS A 32 10.23 -3.28 14.26
CA LYS A 32 11.40 -2.39 14.06
C LYS A 32 12.64 -3.06 13.43
N LYS A 33 12.47 -4.12 12.63
CA LYS A 33 13.58 -4.67 11.81
C LYS A 33 13.61 -4.00 10.45
N THR A 34 14.81 -3.92 9.88
CA THR A 34 14.98 -3.37 8.53
C THR A 34 14.41 -4.34 7.49
N HIS A 35 13.68 -3.83 6.51
CA HIS A 35 13.10 -4.64 5.42
C HIS A 35 14.15 -5.50 4.68
N SER A 36 15.40 -5.06 4.61
CA SER A 36 16.51 -5.85 4.04
C SER A 36 16.79 -7.16 4.78
N GLN A 37 16.40 -7.25 6.05
CA GLN A 37 16.57 -8.46 6.86
C GLN A 37 15.30 -9.34 6.87
N THR A 38 14.15 -8.79 6.48
CA THR A 38 12.86 -9.46 6.65
C THR A 38 12.23 -9.92 5.35
N LEU A 39 12.33 -9.17 4.25
CA LEU A 39 11.59 -9.47 3.02
C LEU A 39 11.90 -10.84 2.42
N LEU A 40 13.18 -11.19 2.24
CA LEU A 40 13.53 -12.50 1.67
C LEU A 40 13.13 -13.67 2.59
N PRO A 41 13.39 -13.63 3.91
CA PRO A 41 12.84 -14.62 4.82
C PRO A 41 11.32 -14.74 4.80
N MET A 42 10.57 -13.64 4.67
CA MET A 42 9.11 -13.68 4.56
C MET A 42 8.65 -14.36 3.27
N ILE A 43 9.33 -14.10 2.15
CA ILE A 43 9.05 -14.76 0.88
C ILE A 43 9.32 -16.25 1.00
N ASP A 44 10.47 -16.64 1.55
CA ASP A 44 10.86 -18.03 1.77
C ASP A 44 9.84 -18.79 2.64
N GLU A 45 9.40 -18.17 3.73
CA GLU A 45 8.41 -18.76 4.63
C GLU A 45 7.07 -18.99 3.92
N VAL A 46 6.55 -17.98 3.20
CA VAL A 46 5.28 -18.10 2.45
C VAL A 46 5.36 -19.21 1.40
N VAL A 47 6.44 -19.26 0.64
CA VAL A 47 6.66 -20.24 -0.42
C VAL A 47 6.78 -21.66 0.17
N THR A 48 7.52 -21.78 1.27
CA THR A 48 7.69 -23.07 1.99
C THR A 48 6.37 -23.59 2.55
N MET A 49 5.57 -22.71 3.19
CA MET A 49 4.26 -23.09 3.74
C MET A 49 3.28 -23.53 2.65
N LEU A 50 3.35 -22.93 1.48
CA LEU A 50 2.53 -23.32 0.33
C LEU A 50 3.04 -24.57 -0.41
N GLY A 51 4.25 -25.04 -0.10
CA GLY A 51 4.90 -26.10 -0.85
C GLY A 51 5.10 -25.76 -2.33
N MET A 52 5.28 -24.45 -2.63
CA MET A 52 5.32 -23.91 -3.99
C MET A 52 6.76 -23.71 -4.45
N ASP A 53 7.02 -23.93 -5.74
CA ASP A 53 8.27 -23.47 -6.37
C ASP A 53 8.11 -22.01 -6.81
N LEU A 54 9.08 -21.15 -6.50
CA LEU A 54 9.11 -19.76 -6.96
C LEU A 54 9.04 -19.62 -8.49
N HIS A 55 9.47 -20.61 -9.26
CA HIS A 55 9.34 -20.62 -10.72
C HIS A 55 7.89 -20.70 -11.20
N GLU A 56 6.95 -21.13 -10.35
CA GLU A 56 5.52 -21.17 -10.66
C GLU A 56 4.85 -19.79 -10.66
N ILE A 57 5.54 -18.76 -10.15
CA ILE A 57 5.02 -17.39 -10.16
C ILE A 57 5.01 -16.86 -11.59
N ASP A 58 3.94 -16.19 -11.99
CA ASP A 58 3.81 -15.58 -13.32
C ASP A 58 4.34 -14.16 -13.36
N ALA A 59 4.21 -13.40 -12.26
CA ALA A 59 4.71 -12.03 -12.14
C ALA A 59 4.95 -11.64 -10.68
N ILE A 60 5.74 -10.57 -10.47
CA ILE A 60 6.01 -9.99 -9.15
C ILE A 60 5.45 -8.58 -9.13
N ALA A 61 4.50 -8.33 -8.24
CA ALA A 61 3.94 -7.01 -7.98
C ALA A 61 4.70 -6.36 -6.81
N VAL A 62 5.06 -5.10 -6.94
CA VAL A 62 5.78 -4.37 -5.90
C VAL A 62 5.23 -2.97 -5.73
N SER A 63 5.06 -2.53 -4.48
CA SER A 63 4.70 -1.15 -4.18
C SER A 63 5.80 -0.21 -4.68
N GLY A 64 5.42 0.68 -5.59
CA GLY A 64 6.33 1.58 -6.30
C GLY A 64 6.36 3.00 -5.76
N GLY A 65 5.63 3.24 -4.69
CA GLY A 65 5.55 4.54 -4.04
C GLY A 65 4.23 5.29 -4.29
N PRO A 66 4.05 6.38 -3.57
CA PRO A 66 4.96 7.01 -2.59
C PRO A 66 5.14 6.20 -1.31
N GLY A 67 6.13 6.58 -0.47
CA GLY A 67 6.37 5.93 0.81
C GLY A 67 7.81 6.08 1.32
N SER A 68 8.19 5.21 2.23
CA SER A 68 9.54 5.17 2.81
C SER A 68 10.62 5.03 1.75
N PHE A 69 11.48 6.04 1.62
CA PHE A 69 12.57 6.06 0.64
C PHE A 69 13.48 4.82 0.70
N THR A 70 13.83 4.39 1.91
CA THR A 70 14.66 3.19 2.12
C THR A 70 13.86 1.92 1.84
N GLY A 71 12.62 1.86 2.33
CA GLY A 71 11.74 0.71 2.15
C GLY A 71 11.48 0.43 0.66
N LEU A 72 11.04 1.44 -0.08
CA LEU A 72 10.78 1.31 -1.53
C LEU A 72 12.00 0.83 -2.32
N ARG A 73 13.21 1.28 -1.96
CA ARG A 73 14.44 0.82 -2.61
C ARG A 73 14.75 -0.65 -2.31
N ILE A 74 14.54 -1.06 -1.06
CA ILE A 74 14.75 -2.46 -0.66
C ILE A 74 13.74 -3.36 -1.38
N GLY A 75 12.43 -3.04 -1.35
CA GLY A 75 11.40 -3.79 -2.06
C GLY A 75 11.65 -3.87 -3.56
N SER A 76 11.94 -2.72 -4.18
CA SER A 76 12.25 -2.66 -5.62
C SER A 76 13.50 -3.47 -6.00
N ALA A 77 14.57 -3.43 -5.17
CA ALA A 77 15.77 -4.23 -5.41
C ALA A 77 15.50 -5.72 -5.26
N THR A 78 14.74 -6.12 -4.23
CA THR A 78 14.31 -7.51 -4.01
C THR A 78 13.47 -8.01 -5.19
N ALA A 79 12.45 -7.25 -5.60
CA ALA A 79 11.59 -7.61 -6.73
C ALA A 79 12.39 -7.73 -8.04
N LYS A 80 13.31 -6.79 -8.31
CA LYS A 80 14.18 -6.84 -9.50
C LYS A 80 15.13 -8.03 -9.48
N GLY A 81 15.73 -8.33 -8.33
CA GLY A 81 16.62 -9.49 -8.18
C GLY A 81 15.87 -10.80 -8.45
N LEU A 82 14.69 -10.96 -7.85
CA LEU A 82 13.84 -12.13 -8.08
C LEU A 82 13.33 -12.19 -9.52
N GLY A 83 12.83 -11.08 -10.07
CA GLY A 83 12.35 -11.02 -11.45
C GLY A 83 13.43 -11.40 -12.46
N LEU A 84 14.68 -10.97 -12.25
CA LEU A 84 15.81 -11.36 -13.08
C LEU A 84 16.16 -12.84 -12.93
N ALA A 85 16.23 -13.34 -11.69
CA ALA A 85 16.61 -14.72 -11.41
C ALA A 85 15.56 -15.75 -11.91
N LEU A 86 14.28 -15.38 -11.86
CA LEU A 86 13.15 -16.23 -12.25
C LEU A 86 12.67 -15.96 -13.68
N GLU A 87 13.22 -14.96 -14.36
CA GLU A 87 12.78 -14.51 -15.69
C GLU A 87 11.29 -14.09 -15.70
N LYS A 88 10.84 -13.39 -14.62
CA LYS A 88 9.45 -12.97 -14.45
C LYS A 88 9.28 -11.46 -14.57
N PRO A 89 8.17 -11.00 -15.16
CA PRO A 89 7.87 -9.59 -15.27
C PRO A 89 7.56 -8.96 -13.91
N LEU A 90 7.84 -7.66 -13.81
CA LEU A 90 7.53 -6.84 -12.64
C LEU A 90 6.31 -5.97 -12.92
N ILE A 91 5.43 -5.88 -11.93
CA ILE A 91 4.26 -5.02 -11.94
C ILE A 91 4.46 -3.91 -10.90
N HIS A 92 4.48 -2.66 -11.35
CA HIS A 92 4.48 -1.51 -10.47
C HIS A 92 3.08 -1.27 -9.92
N VAL A 93 2.93 -1.17 -8.59
CA VAL A 93 1.66 -0.86 -7.95
C VAL A 93 1.80 0.47 -7.20
N PRO A 94 1.01 1.50 -7.55
CA PRO A 94 0.99 2.75 -6.80
C PRO A 94 0.55 2.50 -5.36
N THR A 95 1.33 2.98 -4.38
CA THR A 95 1.12 2.61 -2.97
C THR A 95 -0.22 3.11 -2.44
N VAL A 96 -0.57 4.35 -2.74
CA VAL A 96 -1.79 4.97 -2.22
C VAL A 96 -3.04 4.32 -2.83
N ASP A 97 -2.97 3.97 -4.12
CA ASP A 97 -4.05 3.23 -4.79
C ASP A 97 -4.24 1.85 -4.14
N ALA A 98 -3.13 1.12 -3.90
CA ALA A 98 -3.18 -0.18 -3.23
C ALA A 98 -3.80 -0.09 -1.83
N MET A 99 -3.47 0.96 -1.07
CA MET A 99 -4.05 1.18 0.26
C MET A 99 -5.58 1.33 0.19
N ALA A 100 -6.13 1.98 -0.84
CA ALA A 100 -7.56 2.15 -0.99
C ALA A 100 -8.32 0.83 -1.11
N TYR A 101 -7.70 -0.20 -1.69
CA TYR A 101 -8.29 -1.55 -1.80
C TYR A 101 -8.57 -2.23 -0.46
N ASN A 102 -7.91 -1.82 0.63
CA ASN A 102 -8.20 -2.37 1.97
C ASN A 102 -9.64 -2.07 2.44
N LEU A 103 -10.30 -1.10 1.82
CA LEU A 103 -11.68 -0.71 2.14
C LEU A 103 -12.64 -1.02 0.97
N TRP A 104 -12.37 -2.10 0.23
CA TRP A 104 -13.25 -2.56 -0.85
C TRP A 104 -14.67 -2.79 -0.36
N GLY A 105 -15.65 -2.27 -1.12
CA GLY A 105 -17.06 -2.34 -0.78
C GLY A 105 -17.56 -1.20 0.12
N SER A 106 -16.69 -0.25 0.52
CA SER A 106 -17.09 0.92 1.30
C SER A 106 -17.94 1.88 0.46
N ASP A 107 -18.98 2.45 1.09
CA ASP A 107 -19.79 3.53 0.53
C ASP A 107 -19.22 4.93 0.79
N ALA A 108 -18.25 5.05 1.69
CA ALA A 108 -17.58 6.31 2.00
C ALA A 108 -16.47 6.63 1.00
N LEU A 109 -16.10 7.90 0.91
CA LEU A 109 -14.88 8.33 0.24
C LEU A 109 -13.67 7.80 1.02
N ILE A 110 -12.77 7.11 0.34
CA ILE A 110 -11.57 6.52 0.93
C ILE A 110 -10.42 7.50 0.72
N CYS A 111 -9.77 7.87 1.80
CA CYS A 111 -8.66 8.82 1.83
C CYS A 111 -7.43 8.19 2.53
N PRO A 112 -6.60 7.43 1.83
CA PRO A 112 -5.33 7.00 2.39
C PRO A 112 -4.44 8.20 2.67
N ILE A 113 -3.76 8.20 3.82
CA ILE A 113 -2.77 9.22 4.17
C ILE A 113 -1.51 8.59 4.72
N MET A 114 -0.37 8.91 4.09
CA MET A 114 0.95 8.53 4.57
C MET A 114 1.71 9.80 4.98
N ASP A 115 2.42 9.75 6.12
CA ASP A 115 3.18 10.92 6.58
C ASP A 115 4.36 11.24 5.65
N ALA A 116 4.27 12.37 4.94
CA ALA A 116 5.32 12.89 4.06
C ALA A 116 6.22 13.92 4.76
N ARG A 117 6.07 14.10 6.08
CA ARG A 117 6.75 15.10 6.90
C ARG A 117 6.27 16.54 6.63
N ARG A 118 6.63 17.46 7.53
CA ARG A 118 6.37 18.91 7.39
C ARG A 118 4.90 19.26 7.13
N ASN A 119 3.97 18.59 7.82
CA ASN A 119 2.52 18.72 7.65
C ASN A 119 2.02 18.30 6.25
N GLN A 120 2.82 17.60 5.48
CA GLN A 120 2.40 17.03 4.20
C GLN A 120 2.06 15.55 4.33
N VAL A 121 1.14 15.12 3.50
CA VAL A 121 0.74 13.72 3.33
C VAL A 121 0.87 13.30 1.89
N TYR A 122 1.27 12.06 1.67
CA TYR A 122 0.95 11.39 0.40
C TYR A 122 -0.47 10.85 0.52
N THR A 123 -1.32 11.20 -0.42
CA THR A 123 -2.75 10.91 -0.38
C THR A 123 -3.33 10.79 -1.78
N GLY A 124 -4.53 10.28 -1.87
CA GLY A 124 -5.41 10.24 -3.02
C GLY A 124 -6.85 10.09 -2.52
N LEU A 125 -7.84 10.24 -3.38
CA LEU A 125 -9.24 10.09 -3.01
C LEU A 125 -9.88 9.05 -3.93
N TYR A 126 -10.62 8.11 -3.34
CA TYR A 126 -11.13 6.95 -4.05
C TYR A 126 -12.54 6.58 -3.62
N HIS A 127 -13.33 6.11 -4.58
CA HIS A 127 -14.48 5.27 -4.28
C HIS A 127 -14.14 3.82 -4.63
N CYS A 128 -14.47 2.89 -3.75
CA CYS A 128 -14.10 1.48 -3.87
C CYS A 128 -15.31 0.55 -3.67
N ARG A 129 -16.42 0.83 -4.36
CA ARG A 129 -17.68 0.08 -4.21
C ARG A 129 -17.66 -1.23 -5.00
N ARG A 130 -17.64 -1.13 -6.32
CA ARG A 130 -17.62 -2.27 -7.27
C ARG A 130 -16.39 -2.26 -8.16
N SER A 131 -15.74 -1.13 -8.25
CA SER A 131 -14.48 -0.87 -8.95
C SER A 131 -13.73 0.21 -8.18
N LEU A 132 -12.42 0.28 -8.36
CA LEU A 132 -11.65 1.43 -7.91
C LEU A 132 -11.94 2.59 -8.86
N GLU A 133 -12.53 3.65 -8.32
CA GLU A 133 -12.73 4.93 -9.00
C GLU A 133 -11.80 5.96 -8.35
N ILE A 134 -10.89 6.52 -9.13
CA ILE A 134 -9.95 7.53 -8.67
C ILE A 134 -10.64 8.89 -8.78
N VAL A 135 -11.00 9.47 -7.63
CA VAL A 135 -11.58 10.82 -7.52
C VAL A 135 -10.47 11.87 -7.55
N MET A 136 -9.33 11.55 -6.95
CA MET A 136 -8.12 12.35 -7.00
C MET A 136 -6.91 11.42 -7.06
N GLU A 137 -6.08 11.62 -8.08
CA GLU A 137 -4.82 10.90 -8.24
C GLU A 137 -3.91 11.07 -7.03
N GLN A 138 -3.08 10.07 -6.77
CA GLN A 138 -2.13 10.15 -5.67
C GLN A 138 -1.16 11.33 -5.83
N CYS A 139 -0.99 12.10 -4.78
CA CYS A 139 -0.12 13.27 -4.76
C CYS A 139 0.44 13.52 -3.35
N ALA A 140 1.40 14.46 -3.26
CA ALA A 140 1.80 15.04 -1.99
C ALA A 140 1.09 16.38 -1.82
N MET A 141 0.47 16.62 -0.65
CA MET A 141 -0.20 17.89 -0.36
C MET A 141 -0.16 18.19 1.14
N ASP A 142 -0.39 19.47 1.48
CA ASP A 142 -0.54 19.89 2.87
C ASP A 142 -1.81 19.28 3.49
N MET A 143 -1.73 18.82 4.74
CA MET A 143 -2.88 18.18 5.40
C MET A 143 -4.07 19.13 5.58
N MET A 144 -3.84 20.43 5.81
CA MET A 144 -4.93 21.41 5.92
C MET A 144 -5.61 21.66 4.56
N ASP A 145 -4.85 21.62 3.45
CA ASP A 145 -5.43 21.74 2.11
C ASP A 145 -6.27 20.50 1.77
N LEU A 146 -5.83 19.31 2.18
CA LEU A 146 -6.63 18.09 2.08
C LEU A 146 -7.94 18.22 2.86
N ILE A 147 -7.88 18.66 4.12
CA ILE A 147 -9.07 18.86 4.96
C ILE A 147 -10.05 19.86 4.33
N ARG A 148 -9.58 21.00 3.79
CA ARG A 148 -10.43 21.96 3.08
C ARG A 148 -11.13 21.30 1.90
N LYS A 149 -10.38 20.57 1.09
CA LYS A 149 -10.93 19.85 -0.07
C LYS A 149 -12.01 18.86 0.34
N LEU A 150 -11.79 18.08 1.40
CA LEU A 150 -12.78 17.11 1.90
C LEU A 150 -14.04 17.81 2.42
N ASN A 151 -13.90 18.93 3.12
CA ASN A 151 -15.03 19.73 3.59
C ASN A 151 -15.84 20.31 2.41
N ASP A 152 -15.17 20.77 1.35
CA ASP A 152 -15.83 21.27 0.14
C ASP A 152 -16.59 20.17 -0.62
N MET A 153 -16.11 18.93 -0.57
CA MET A 153 -16.79 17.77 -1.17
C MET A 153 -18.03 17.35 -0.39
N GLY A 154 -18.04 17.54 0.93
CA GLY A 154 -19.19 17.25 1.78
C GLY A 154 -19.55 15.77 1.89
N GLU A 155 -18.66 14.86 1.55
CA GLU A 155 -18.86 13.41 1.61
C GLU A 155 -18.31 12.84 2.92
N ARG A 156 -18.94 11.76 3.40
CA ARG A 156 -18.38 10.96 4.49
C ARG A 156 -17.04 10.36 4.07
N VAL A 157 -15.99 10.50 4.90
CA VAL A 157 -14.63 10.08 4.58
C VAL A 157 -14.08 9.07 5.58
N ILE A 158 -13.33 8.08 5.08
CA ILE A 158 -12.56 7.15 5.90
C ILE A 158 -11.08 7.34 5.61
N PHE A 159 -10.33 7.69 6.66
CA PHE A 159 -8.88 7.74 6.60
C PHE A 159 -8.24 6.40 6.96
N LEU A 160 -7.16 6.05 6.27
CA LEU A 160 -6.31 4.91 6.62
C LEU A 160 -4.84 5.24 6.33
N GLY A 161 -3.94 4.47 6.92
CA GLY A 161 -2.49 4.62 6.74
C GLY A 161 -1.77 5.18 7.96
N ASP A 162 -0.44 5.25 7.87
CA ASP A 162 0.44 5.65 8.96
C ASP A 162 0.41 7.16 9.26
N GLY A 163 -0.18 7.95 8.38
CA GLY A 163 -0.49 9.36 8.63
C GLY A 163 -1.64 9.57 9.61
N VAL A 164 -2.55 8.58 9.77
CA VAL A 164 -3.73 8.74 10.64
C VAL A 164 -3.36 9.07 12.09
N PRO A 165 -2.50 8.32 12.79
CA PRO A 165 -2.12 8.67 14.16
C PRO A 165 -1.40 10.02 14.27
N VAL A 166 -0.73 10.48 13.22
CA VAL A 166 0.01 11.75 13.21
C VAL A 166 -0.95 12.94 13.07
N TYR A 167 -1.98 12.81 12.24
CA TYR A 167 -2.85 13.94 11.87
C TYR A 167 -4.27 13.84 12.43
N ARG A 168 -4.56 12.83 13.28
CA ARG A 168 -5.89 12.62 13.86
C ARG A 168 -6.47 13.85 14.53
N GLU A 169 -5.73 14.49 15.45
CA GLU A 169 -6.22 15.67 16.17
C GLU A 169 -6.49 16.85 15.23
N MET A 170 -5.66 17.01 14.20
CA MET A 170 -5.85 18.05 13.19
C MET A 170 -7.12 17.79 12.38
N ALA A 171 -7.35 16.55 11.97
CA ALA A 171 -8.54 16.16 11.22
C ALA A 171 -9.80 16.33 12.07
N GLU A 172 -9.85 15.76 13.27
CA GLU A 172 -11.01 15.85 14.18
C GLU A 172 -11.39 17.31 14.52
N LYS A 173 -10.43 18.21 14.58
CA LYS A 173 -10.66 19.63 14.89
C LYS A 173 -11.20 20.42 13.71
N ASN A 174 -10.85 20.07 12.48
CA ASN A 174 -11.06 20.93 11.30
C ASN A 174 -11.98 20.31 10.24
N LEU A 175 -12.25 19.00 10.30
CA LEU A 175 -13.24 18.38 9.44
C LEU A 175 -14.66 18.76 9.87
N THR A 176 -15.50 19.04 8.88
CA THR A 176 -16.93 19.31 9.04
C THR A 176 -17.81 18.18 8.51
N VAL A 177 -17.19 17.21 7.84
CA VAL A 177 -17.80 15.97 7.34
C VAL A 177 -17.57 14.81 8.31
N GLU A 178 -18.44 13.78 8.23
CA GLU A 178 -18.35 12.57 9.05
C GLU A 178 -17.25 11.63 8.56
#